data_a82f739ffd997a7bec11b8084e02a2b7
#
_entry.id   a82f739ffd997a7bec11b8084e02a2b7
#
_cell.length_a   1.000
_cell.length_b   1.000
_cell.length_c   1.000
_cell.angle_alpha   90.00
_cell.angle_beta   90.00
_cell.angle_gamma   90.00
#
_symmetry.space_group_name_H-M   'P 1'
#
loop_
_entity.id
_entity.type
_entity.pdbx_description
1 polymer ?
#
loop_
_entity_poly.entity_id
_entity_poly.type
_entity_poly.pdbx_seq_one_letter_code
_entity_poly.pdbx_strand_id
1 'polypeptide(L)'
;MTDSATPRPRRRIGKILLGGLVIVALLAGLSAWFLHARYTRFADTPLAGLSSDGTLVVARGDSFQRVLGRLREAGAVEGHELEWRLLARELGADARIQVGEYPLDPATTPRDLLVRMRDGKVIHHRFTIVEGWNIRELRAALGRATPLVQTLQDIDDAALMDALGKPGVHPEGRFLPETYLYTTGDSDVDLLRRANAALETAVDRAWESRAEGLELKDREQVLVLASIIEKETGIAEERPAISGVFNRRLKIGMRLQTDPTVIYGMGTAYDGNIRRSDLQTDTPYNTYTRDGLPPTPIAMAGAAAIHAATHPADGDALYFVAVGDGSGRHVFSPTYAAHNVAVREYVRRYRSKFGQGDASSGNAAEAAAGGDAAPPNAIEVEAATGAADGEE
;
A
#
# COMPACT_ATOMS: atom_id res chain seq x y z
N MET A 1 -9.22 -112.64 14.51
CA MET A 1 -9.27 -111.51 13.55
C MET A 1 -9.41 -110.27 14.37
N THR A 2 -8.34 -109.57 14.66
CA THR A 2 -8.28 -108.33 15.43
C THR A 2 -7.97 -107.18 14.47
N ASP A 3 -8.92 -106.35 14.28
CA ASP A 3 -8.83 -105.20 13.41
C ASP A 3 -8.15 -104.03 14.20
N SER A 4 -6.93 -103.72 13.82
CA SER A 4 -6.11 -102.65 14.42
C SER A 4 -6.38 -101.35 13.66
N ALA A 5 -7.26 -100.50 14.20
CA ALA A 5 -7.55 -99.15 13.69
C ALA A 5 -6.35 -98.22 13.99
N THR A 6 -5.60 -97.78 13.00
CA THR A 6 -4.54 -96.81 13.09
C THR A 6 -5.14 -95.36 13.31
N PRO A 7 -4.67 -94.60 14.28
CA PRO A 7 -5.20 -93.26 14.55
C PRO A 7 -4.78 -92.26 13.46
N ARG A 8 -5.75 -91.56 12.90
CA ARG A 8 -5.60 -90.58 11.83
C ARG A 8 -4.86 -89.26 12.28
N PRO A 9 -3.92 -88.77 11.46
CA PRO A 9 -3.03 -87.61 11.87
C PRO A 9 -3.65 -86.22 11.81
N ARG A 10 -4.96 -86.09 11.97
CA ARG A 10 -5.69 -84.80 11.83
C ARG A 10 -5.31 -83.67 12.85
N ARG A 11 -4.84 -84.01 14.04
CA ARG A 11 -4.45 -83.08 15.10
C ARG A 11 -3.14 -82.35 14.88
N ARG A 12 -2.19 -82.97 14.15
CA ARG A 12 -0.87 -82.38 13.86
C ARG A 12 -0.95 -81.33 12.76
N ILE A 13 -1.80 -81.43 11.74
CA ILE A 13 -2.01 -80.50 10.63
C ILE A 13 -2.64 -79.26 11.15
N GLY A 14 -3.65 -79.31 12.06
CA GLY A 14 -4.25 -78.14 12.68
C GLY A 14 -3.27 -77.28 13.50
N LYS A 15 -2.33 -77.93 14.24
CA LYS A 15 -1.29 -77.17 14.99
C LYS A 15 -0.29 -76.47 14.07
N ILE A 16 0.10 -77.12 12.94
CA ILE A 16 0.99 -76.51 11.93
C ILE A 16 0.33 -75.39 11.22
N LEU A 17 -0.95 -75.50 10.85
CA LEU A 17 -1.74 -74.42 10.25
C LEU A 17 -1.95 -73.19 11.22
N LEU A 18 -2.22 -73.50 12.51
CA LEU A 18 -2.34 -72.44 13.54
C LEU A 18 -0.97 -71.78 13.78
N GLY A 19 0.12 -72.50 13.83
CA GLY A 19 1.48 -71.97 13.94
C GLY A 19 1.83 -71.06 12.73
N GLY A 20 1.50 -71.52 11.51
CA GLY A 20 1.65 -70.74 10.30
C GLY A 20 0.84 -69.42 10.33
N LEU A 21 -0.41 -69.46 10.77
CA LEU A 21 -1.28 -68.26 10.92
C LEU A 21 -0.71 -67.26 11.93
N VAL A 22 -0.20 -67.76 13.07
CA VAL A 22 0.43 -66.90 14.09
C VAL A 22 1.71 -66.26 13.54
N ILE A 23 2.54 -66.97 12.81
CA ILE A 23 3.75 -66.41 12.16
C ILE A 23 3.36 -65.33 11.14
N VAL A 24 2.36 -65.57 10.30
CA VAL A 24 1.87 -64.59 9.33
C VAL A 24 1.31 -63.34 10.04
N ALA A 25 0.55 -63.51 11.13
CA ALA A 25 0.03 -62.42 11.93
C ALA A 25 1.16 -61.58 12.59
N LEU A 26 2.20 -62.25 13.12
CA LEU A 26 3.37 -61.59 13.71
C LEU A 26 4.17 -60.81 12.64
N LEU A 27 4.39 -61.41 11.46
CA LEU A 27 5.05 -60.74 10.35
C LEU A 27 4.25 -59.56 9.83
N ALA A 28 2.93 -59.65 9.72
CA ALA A 28 2.03 -58.57 9.35
C ALA A 28 2.06 -57.45 10.40
N GLY A 29 2.02 -57.78 11.70
CA GLY A 29 2.13 -56.82 12.80
C GLY A 29 3.48 -56.10 12.79
N LEU A 30 4.58 -56.81 12.60
CA LEU A 30 5.93 -56.21 12.51
C LEU A 30 6.05 -55.31 11.28
N SER A 31 5.52 -55.76 10.14
CA SER A 31 5.50 -54.93 8.91
C SER A 31 4.68 -53.69 9.09
N ALA A 32 3.50 -53.79 9.71
CA ALA A 32 2.64 -52.64 10.01
C ALA A 32 3.33 -51.64 10.97
N TRP A 33 3.99 -52.19 12.02
CA TRP A 33 4.77 -51.35 12.95
C TRP A 33 5.93 -50.67 12.25
N PHE A 34 6.67 -51.35 11.40
CA PHE A 34 7.78 -50.78 10.64
C PHE A 34 7.32 -49.69 9.68
N LEU A 35 6.23 -49.96 8.94
CA LEU A 35 5.63 -48.95 8.02
C LEU A 35 5.13 -47.74 8.79
N HIS A 36 4.47 -47.93 9.94
CA HIS A 36 4.01 -46.84 10.79
C HIS A 36 5.18 -46.02 11.35
N ALA A 37 6.21 -46.67 11.86
CA ALA A 37 7.42 -46.03 12.38
C ALA A 37 8.17 -45.23 11.28
N ARG A 38 8.23 -45.77 10.07
CA ARG A 38 8.79 -45.06 8.91
C ARG A 38 7.96 -43.87 8.52
N TYR A 39 6.63 -44.00 8.51
CA TYR A 39 5.71 -42.93 8.17
C TYR A 39 5.77 -41.79 9.19
N THR A 40 5.75 -42.08 10.48
CA THR A 40 5.87 -41.06 11.52
C THR A 40 7.22 -40.33 11.47
N ARG A 41 8.30 -41.08 11.24
CA ARG A 41 9.63 -40.49 11.06
C ARG A 41 9.64 -39.55 9.86
N PHE A 42 9.09 -39.95 8.72
CA PHE A 42 8.97 -39.09 7.54
C PHE A 42 8.16 -37.83 7.87
N ALA A 43 6.99 -37.96 8.52
CA ALA A 43 6.10 -36.83 8.79
C ALA A 43 6.71 -35.75 9.70
N ASP A 44 7.51 -36.19 10.69
CA ASP A 44 7.94 -35.37 11.82
C ASP A 44 9.47 -35.12 11.85
N THR A 45 10.21 -35.56 10.83
CA THR A 45 11.64 -35.23 10.69
C THR A 45 11.80 -34.02 9.75
N PRO A 46 12.66 -33.06 10.10
CA PRO A 46 12.97 -31.95 9.22
C PRO A 46 13.44 -32.39 7.84
N LEU A 47 13.01 -31.68 6.79
CA LEU A 47 13.38 -31.93 5.41
C LEU A 47 14.86 -31.59 5.20
N ALA A 48 15.68 -32.58 4.79
CA ALA A 48 17.08 -32.32 4.49
C ALA A 48 17.24 -31.57 3.17
N GLY A 49 18.28 -30.74 3.07
CA GLY A 49 18.65 -30.00 1.85
C GLY A 49 17.96 -28.66 1.67
N LEU A 50 17.10 -28.22 2.61
CA LEU A 50 16.51 -26.89 2.56
C LEU A 50 17.51 -25.81 2.99
N SER A 51 17.51 -24.67 2.30
CA SER A 51 18.25 -23.46 2.68
C SER A 51 17.49 -22.64 3.73
N SER A 52 18.21 -21.81 4.50
CA SER A 52 17.61 -20.92 5.52
C SER A 52 16.62 -19.88 4.94
N ASP A 53 16.81 -19.52 3.67
CA ASP A 53 16.02 -18.49 2.98
C ASP A 53 15.20 -19.08 1.82
N GLY A 54 14.98 -20.42 1.85
CA GLY A 54 14.21 -21.12 0.83
C GLY A 54 12.72 -20.78 0.90
N THR A 55 12.06 -20.75 -0.26
CA THR A 55 10.61 -20.59 -0.34
C THR A 55 10.01 -21.60 -1.30
N LEU A 56 8.75 -21.97 -1.06
CA LEU A 56 7.93 -22.80 -1.94
C LEU A 56 6.77 -21.98 -2.47
N VAL A 57 6.76 -21.70 -3.77
CA VAL A 57 5.64 -21.01 -4.42
C VAL A 57 4.60 -22.03 -4.89
N VAL A 58 3.35 -21.85 -4.45
CA VAL A 58 2.17 -22.57 -4.94
C VAL A 58 1.36 -21.62 -5.78
N ALA A 59 1.28 -21.86 -7.09
CA ALA A 59 0.54 -21.03 -8.04
C ALA A 59 -0.91 -21.50 -8.19
N ARG A 60 -1.77 -20.61 -8.69
CA ARG A 60 -3.16 -20.95 -8.99
C ARG A 60 -3.23 -22.07 -10.05
N GLY A 61 -3.96 -23.15 -9.72
CA GLY A 61 -4.10 -24.31 -10.60
C GLY A 61 -2.98 -25.33 -10.51
N ASP A 62 -2.05 -25.19 -9.56
CA ASP A 62 -1.05 -26.22 -9.30
C ASP A 62 -1.72 -27.49 -8.75
N SER A 63 -1.36 -28.62 -9.33
CA SER A 63 -1.67 -29.92 -8.76
C SER A 63 -0.73 -30.23 -7.59
N PHE A 64 -1.17 -31.07 -6.65
CA PHE A 64 -0.32 -31.54 -5.54
C PHE A 64 1.02 -32.11 -6.04
N GLN A 65 1.01 -32.84 -7.16
CA GLN A 65 2.22 -33.40 -7.76
C GLN A 65 3.18 -32.31 -8.27
N ARG A 66 2.64 -31.19 -8.82
CA ARG A 66 3.47 -30.06 -9.24
C ARG A 66 4.10 -29.35 -8.04
N VAL A 67 3.35 -29.21 -6.95
CA VAL A 67 3.87 -28.65 -5.69
C VAL A 67 5.01 -29.52 -5.15
N LEU A 68 4.86 -30.86 -5.14
CA LEU A 68 5.94 -31.77 -4.76
C LEU A 68 7.15 -31.69 -5.69
N GLY A 69 6.93 -31.46 -6.98
CA GLY A 69 8.02 -31.24 -7.95
C GLY A 69 8.86 -30.02 -7.56
N ARG A 70 8.20 -28.87 -7.31
CA ARG A 70 8.89 -27.64 -6.87
C ARG A 70 9.58 -27.80 -5.51
N LEU A 71 8.98 -28.55 -4.59
CA LEU A 71 9.59 -28.81 -3.29
C LEU A 71 10.91 -29.60 -3.46
N ARG A 72 10.96 -30.54 -4.41
CA ARG A 72 12.20 -31.26 -4.76
C ARG A 72 13.23 -30.35 -5.43
N GLU A 73 12.79 -29.45 -6.31
CA GLU A 73 13.65 -28.44 -6.91
C GLU A 73 14.24 -27.49 -5.86
N ALA A 74 13.49 -27.21 -4.79
CA ALA A 74 13.95 -26.41 -3.65
C ALA A 74 14.92 -27.19 -2.72
N GLY A 75 15.23 -28.45 -3.02
CA GLY A 75 16.22 -29.25 -2.30
C GLY A 75 15.66 -30.33 -1.36
N ALA A 76 14.36 -30.40 -1.15
CA ALA A 76 13.74 -31.43 -0.31
C ALA A 76 13.66 -32.76 -1.08
N VAL A 77 14.62 -33.62 -0.87
CA VAL A 77 14.72 -34.95 -1.57
C VAL A 77 13.97 -36.06 -0.83
N GLU A 78 13.49 -35.87 0.38
CA GLU A 78 12.93 -36.90 1.24
C GLU A 78 11.44 -37.14 0.98
N GLY A 79 11.03 -38.38 1.25
CA GLY A 79 9.64 -38.82 1.16
C GLY A 79 9.23 -39.30 -0.23
N HIS A 80 8.63 -40.49 -0.27
CA HIS A 80 7.99 -41.02 -1.45
C HIS A 80 6.66 -40.29 -1.69
N GLU A 81 6.24 -40.10 -2.94
CA GLU A 81 4.98 -39.42 -3.28
C GLU A 81 3.76 -39.99 -2.53
N LEU A 82 3.75 -41.27 -2.27
CA LEU A 82 2.69 -41.93 -1.52
C LEU A 82 2.64 -41.48 -0.04
N GLU A 83 3.80 -41.29 0.58
CA GLU A 83 3.91 -40.79 1.97
C GLU A 83 3.37 -39.36 2.07
N TRP A 84 3.75 -38.51 1.14
CA TRP A 84 3.23 -37.13 1.04
C TRP A 84 1.70 -37.08 0.83
N ARG A 85 1.16 -37.95 -0.06
CA ARG A 85 -0.30 -38.02 -0.31
C ARG A 85 -1.06 -38.53 0.90
N LEU A 86 -0.55 -39.56 1.58
CA LEU A 86 -1.17 -40.06 2.80
C LEU A 86 -1.19 -39.01 3.91
N LEU A 87 -0.08 -38.30 4.11
CA LEU A 87 0.03 -37.25 5.10
C LEU A 87 -0.87 -36.07 4.75
N ALA A 88 -0.93 -35.63 3.49
CA ALA A 88 -1.83 -34.60 3.05
C ALA A 88 -3.31 -34.95 3.30
N ARG A 89 -3.67 -36.23 3.06
CA ARG A 89 -5.03 -36.70 3.32
C ARG A 89 -5.35 -36.79 4.81
N GLU A 90 -4.42 -37.27 5.62
CA GLU A 90 -4.53 -37.33 7.09
C GLU A 90 -4.81 -35.91 7.65
N LEU A 91 -4.09 -34.92 7.14
CA LEU A 91 -4.19 -33.52 7.58
C LEU A 91 -5.34 -32.74 6.93
N GLY A 92 -6.06 -33.34 5.95
CA GLY A 92 -7.08 -32.65 5.18
C GLY A 92 -6.51 -31.53 4.30
N ALA A 93 -5.23 -31.64 3.90
CA ALA A 93 -4.53 -30.66 3.07
C ALA A 93 -4.65 -30.96 1.57
N ASP A 94 -4.99 -32.20 1.17
CA ASP A 94 -5.04 -32.65 -0.22
C ASP A 94 -5.97 -31.83 -1.13
N ALA A 95 -7.09 -31.31 -0.58
CA ALA A 95 -8.07 -30.48 -1.28
C ALA A 95 -8.07 -29.01 -0.83
N ARG A 96 -7.14 -28.58 0.02
CA ARG A 96 -7.16 -27.26 0.67
C ARG A 96 -5.84 -26.50 0.62
N ILE A 97 -4.91 -26.91 -0.24
CA ILE A 97 -3.66 -26.18 -0.43
C ILE A 97 -3.98 -24.79 -0.98
N GLN A 98 -3.57 -23.76 -0.24
CA GLN A 98 -3.78 -22.38 -0.64
C GLN A 98 -2.64 -21.89 -1.52
N VAL A 99 -2.98 -20.99 -2.46
CA VAL A 99 -2.01 -20.30 -3.32
C VAL A 99 -1.19 -19.35 -2.48
N GLY A 100 0.11 -19.25 -2.76
CA GLY A 100 1.01 -18.34 -2.09
C GLY A 100 2.43 -18.87 -1.97
N GLU A 101 3.25 -18.13 -1.27
CA GLU A 101 4.65 -18.43 -1.01
C GLU A 101 4.82 -18.90 0.44
N TYR A 102 5.43 -20.04 0.64
CA TYR A 102 5.61 -20.65 1.95
C TYR A 102 7.09 -20.68 2.32
N PRO A 103 7.46 -20.27 3.54
CA PRO A 103 8.83 -20.32 3.97
C PRO A 103 9.26 -21.78 4.15
N LEU A 104 10.44 -22.11 3.62
CA LEU A 104 11.13 -23.37 3.80
C LEU A 104 12.39 -23.08 4.62
N ASP A 105 12.42 -23.55 5.85
CA ASP A 105 13.59 -23.43 6.70
C ASP A 105 14.13 -24.87 7.02
N PRO A 106 15.40 -25.00 7.45
CA PRO A 106 15.98 -26.31 7.75
C PRO A 106 15.26 -27.11 8.84
N ALA A 107 14.40 -26.49 9.64
CA ALA A 107 13.60 -27.15 10.65
C ALA A 107 12.21 -27.55 10.15
N THR A 108 11.84 -27.20 8.92
CA THR A 108 10.51 -27.48 8.34
C THR A 108 10.31 -28.98 8.17
N THR A 109 9.29 -29.53 8.83
CA THR A 109 8.87 -30.92 8.65
C THR A 109 7.81 -31.03 7.54
N PRO A 110 7.62 -32.21 6.90
CA PRO A 110 6.51 -32.46 5.99
C PRO A 110 5.15 -32.11 6.58
N ARG A 111 4.92 -32.43 7.85
CA ARG A 111 3.69 -32.13 8.57
C ARG A 111 3.48 -30.61 8.70
N ASP A 112 4.49 -29.88 9.17
CA ASP A 112 4.42 -28.43 9.34
C ASP A 112 4.14 -27.73 8.02
N LEU A 113 4.83 -28.14 6.95
CA LEU A 113 4.64 -27.56 5.62
C LEU A 113 3.19 -27.75 5.13
N LEU A 114 2.66 -28.98 5.21
CA LEU A 114 1.29 -29.27 4.77
C LEU A 114 0.24 -28.54 5.62
N VAL A 115 0.47 -28.38 6.93
CA VAL A 115 -0.39 -27.59 7.81
C VAL A 115 -0.35 -26.12 7.43
N ARG A 116 0.86 -25.55 7.20
CA ARG A 116 1.00 -24.15 6.72
C ARG A 116 0.25 -23.95 5.40
N MET A 117 0.38 -24.89 4.46
CA MET A 117 -0.28 -24.81 3.14
C MET A 117 -1.80 -24.93 3.24
N ARG A 118 -2.31 -25.81 4.12
CA ARG A 118 -3.74 -25.95 4.40
C ARG A 118 -4.33 -24.68 5.04
N ASP A 119 -3.61 -24.13 6.01
CA ASP A 119 -4.05 -22.99 6.82
C ASP A 119 -3.76 -21.63 6.15
N GLY A 120 -3.10 -21.63 4.98
CA GLY A 120 -2.77 -20.40 4.25
C GLY A 120 -1.76 -19.50 4.95
N LYS A 121 -0.83 -20.08 5.73
CA LYS A 121 0.24 -19.33 6.40
C LYS A 121 1.36 -18.98 5.42
N VAL A 122 1.03 -18.09 4.49
CA VAL A 122 1.90 -17.62 3.41
C VAL A 122 2.79 -16.45 3.85
N ILE A 123 3.84 -16.19 3.08
CA ILE A 123 4.64 -14.97 3.21
C ILE A 123 3.81 -13.80 2.69
N HIS A 124 3.71 -12.76 3.51
CA HIS A 124 3.08 -11.50 3.13
C HIS A 124 4.15 -10.47 2.79
N HIS A 125 4.03 -9.89 1.62
CA HIS A 125 4.79 -8.74 1.17
C HIS A 125 4.01 -7.46 1.48
N ARG A 126 4.70 -6.31 1.48
CA ARG A 126 4.11 -5.01 1.79
C ARG A 126 4.34 -4.05 0.63
N PHE A 127 3.31 -3.32 0.26
CA PHE A 127 3.39 -2.20 -0.65
C PHE A 127 2.77 -0.99 0.03
N THR A 128 3.53 0.09 0.17
CA THR A 128 3.06 1.34 0.78
C THR A 128 2.79 2.36 -0.30
N ILE A 129 1.54 2.84 -0.38
CA ILE A 129 1.18 4.05 -1.10
C ILE A 129 1.47 5.22 -0.16
N VAL A 130 2.34 6.13 -0.56
CA VAL A 130 2.78 7.24 0.29
C VAL A 130 1.85 8.43 0.11
N GLU A 131 1.52 9.12 1.20
CA GLU A 131 0.75 10.37 1.18
C GLU A 131 1.44 11.41 0.29
N GLY A 132 0.65 12.15 -0.47
CA GLY A 132 1.15 13.17 -1.38
C GLY A 132 1.75 12.66 -2.70
N TRP A 133 1.85 11.35 -2.94
CA TRP A 133 2.24 10.84 -4.26
C TRP A 133 1.18 11.18 -5.31
N ASN A 134 1.64 11.43 -6.53
CA ASN A 134 0.78 11.48 -7.71
C ASN A 134 0.69 10.11 -8.39
N ILE A 135 -0.19 9.98 -9.37
CA ILE A 135 -0.41 8.71 -10.09
C ILE A 135 0.86 8.18 -10.78
N ARG A 136 1.75 9.06 -11.28
CA ARG A 136 2.99 8.65 -11.94
C ARG A 136 3.96 8.01 -10.95
N GLU A 137 4.09 8.59 -9.76
CA GLU A 137 4.93 8.06 -8.68
C GLU A 137 4.40 6.72 -8.20
N LEU A 138 3.08 6.59 -8.03
CA LEU A 138 2.43 5.34 -7.68
C LEU A 138 2.70 4.25 -8.71
N ARG A 139 2.49 4.53 -10.01
CA ARG A 139 2.75 3.58 -11.10
C ARG A 139 4.21 3.15 -11.15
N ALA A 140 5.14 4.10 -11.00
CA ALA A 140 6.57 3.81 -10.97
C ALA A 140 6.96 2.93 -9.77
N ALA A 141 6.33 3.10 -8.61
CA ALA A 141 6.54 2.26 -7.43
C ALA A 141 5.95 0.85 -7.64
N LEU A 142 4.73 0.74 -8.18
CA LEU A 142 4.09 -0.53 -8.51
C LEU A 142 4.94 -1.37 -9.45
N GLY A 143 5.49 -0.77 -10.51
CA GLY A 143 6.35 -1.46 -11.47
C GLY A 143 7.63 -2.07 -10.87
N ARG A 144 8.03 -1.66 -9.65
CA ARG A 144 9.14 -2.22 -8.89
C ARG A 144 8.73 -3.20 -7.79
N ALA A 145 7.42 -3.34 -7.55
CA ALA A 145 6.93 -4.21 -6.47
C ALA A 145 7.00 -5.68 -6.89
N THR A 146 7.91 -6.44 -6.29
CA THR A 146 8.02 -7.89 -6.48
C THR A 146 7.60 -8.61 -5.19
N PRO A 147 6.99 -9.79 -5.29
CA PRO A 147 6.62 -10.59 -6.48
C PRO A 147 5.21 -10.29 -7.04
N LEU A 148 4.75 -9.03 -6.98
CA LEU A 148 3.44 -8.62 -7.49
C LEU A 148 3.35 -8.88 -9.00
N VAL A 149 2.24 -9.46 -9.45
CA VAL A 149 1.99 -9.70 -10.88
C VAL A 149 1.68 -8.37 -11.55
N GLN A 150 2.53 -7.96 -12.50
CA GLN A 150 2.42 -6.70 -13.21
C GLN A 150 1.44 -6.84 -14.39
N THR A 151 0.25 -6.26 -14.25
CA THR A 151 -0.81 -6.28 -15.30
C THR A 151 -1.12 -4.88 -15.85
N LEU A 152 -0.64 -3.83 -15.15
CA LEU A 152 -0.97 -2.43 -15.43
C LEU A 152 0.23 -1.64 -15.99
N GLN A 153 1.37 -2.28 -16.23
CA GLN A 153 2.62 -1.59 -16.55
C GLN A 153 2.55 -0.82 -17.88
N ASP A 154 1.98 -1.43 -18.91
CA ASP A 154 2.00 -0.90 -20.29
C ASP A 154 0.65 -0.33 -20.75
N ILE A 155 -0.29 -0.08 -19.84
CA ILE A 155 -1.59 0.49 -20.18
C ILE A 155 -1.65 1.97 -19.80
N ASP A 156 -2.52 2.72 -20.49
CA ASP A 156 -2.76 4.14 -20.15
C ASP A 156 -3.68 4.29 -18.91
N ASP A 157 -3.88 5.51 -18.49
CA ASP A 157 -4.68 5.85 -17.32
C ASP A 157 -6.16 5.49 -17.47
N ALA A 158 -6.71 5.56 -18.70
CA ALA A 158 -8.10 5.17 -18.97
C ALA A 158 -8.27 3.67 -18.82
N ALA A 159 -7.38 2.88 -19.43
CA ALA A 159 -7.41 1.42 -19.34
C ALA A 159 -7.14 0.93 -17.89
N LEU A 160 -6.31 1.64 -17.12
CA LEU A 160 -6.13 1.36 -15.69
C LEU A 160 -7.46 1.48 -14.94
N MET A 161 -8.17 2.58 -15.14
CA MET A 161 -9.45 2.80 -14.45
C MET A 161 -10.55 1.87 -14.95
N ASP A 162 -10.54 1.50 -16.23
CA ASP A 162 -11.44 0.47 -16.78
C ASP A 162 -11.20 -0.91 -16.12
N ALA A 163 -9.93 -1.30 -15.90
CA ALA A 163 -9.58 -2.54 -15.21
C ALA A 163 -10.03 -2.55 -13.74
N LEU A 164 -10.19 -1.37 -13.14
CA LEU A 164 -10.74 -1.19 -11.79
C LEU A 164 -12.28 -1.12 -11.78
N GLY A 165 -12.93 -1.12 -12.95
CA GLY A 165 -14.39 -0.94 -13.08
C GLY A 165 -14.86 0.50 -12.88
N LYS A 166 -14.00 1.48 -13.15
CA LYS A 166 -14.24 2.93 -12.99
C LYS A 166 -14.02 3.68 -14.33
N PRO A 167 -14.71 3.32 -15.40
CA PRO A 167 -14.50 3.94 -16.71
C PRO A 167 -14.76 5.46 -16.67
N GLY A 168 -13.91 6.22 -17.35
CA GLY A 168 -14.00 7.67 -17.44
C GLY A 168 -13.60 8.46 -16.21
N VAL A 169 -13.18 7.80 -15.12
CA VAL A 169 -12.65 8.47 -13.90
C VAL A 169 -11.16 8.71 -14.07
N HIS A 170 -10.70 9.92 -13.73
CA HIS A 170 -9.27 10.23 -13.71
C HIS A 170 -8.58 9.49 -12.55
N PRO A 171 -7.41 8.82 -12.72
CA PRO A 171 -6.79 8.00 -11.69
C PRO A 171 -6.13 8.79 -10.55
N GLU A 172 -5.89 10.10 -10.74
CA GLU A 172 -5.25 10.93 -9.73
C GLU A 172 -6.08 11.02 -8.45
N GLY A 173 -5.44 10.78 -7.30
CA GLY A 173 -6.08 10.83 -5.99
C GLY A 173 -7.03 9.69 -5.69
N ARG A 174 -7.03 8.58 -6.47
CA ARG A 174 -8.04 7.50 -6.36
C ARG A 174 -7.64 6.33 -5.47
N PHE A 175 -6.50 6.39 -4.82
CA PHE A 175 -5.98 5.29 -4.00
C PHE A 175 -5.59 5.79 -2.63
N LEU A 176 -6.14 5.19 -1.56
CA LEU A 176 -5.83 5.62 -0.20
C LEU A 176 -4.37 5.32 0.14
N PRO A 177 -3.59 6.31 0.58
CA PRO A 177 -2.25 6.08 1.13
C PRO A 177 -2.31 5.22 2.39
N GLU A 178 -1.84 3.99 2.25
CA GLU A 178 -1.69 3.03 3.34
C GLU A 178 -0.69 1.94 2.95
N THR A 179 -0.36 1.06 3.91
CA THR A 179 0.44 -0.14 3.64
C THR A 179 -0.48 -1.33 3.36
N TYR A 180 -0.43 -1.83 2.14
CA TYR A 180 -1.22 -2.97 1.67
C TYR A 180 -0.39 -4.25 1.71
N LEU A 181 -0.93 -5.28 2.36
CA LEU A 181 -0.34 -6.61 2.30
C LEU A 181 -0.76 -7.30 0.99
N TYR A 182 0.17 -8.03 0.39
CA TYR A 182 -0.08 -8.86 -0.77
C TYR A 182 0.73 -10.15 -0.70
N THR A 183 0.36 -11.15 -1.46
CA THR A 183 1.01 -12.45 -1.53
C THR A 183 1.48 -12.73 -2.95
N THR A 184 2.41 -13.65 -3.11
CA THR A 184 2.84 -14.13 -4.43
C THR A 184 1.64 -14.64 -5.22
N GLY A 185 1.42 -14.04 -6.41
CA GLY A 185 0.27 -14.31 -7.28
C GLY A 185 -0.84 -13.27 -7.21
N ASP A 186 -0.80 -12.33 -6.27
CA ASP A 186 -1.66 -11.14 -6.31
C ASP A 186 -1.19 -10.22 -7.44
N SER A 187 -2.14 -9.54 -8.10
CA SER A 187 -1.84 -8.57 -9.14
C SER A 187 -1.84 -7.13 -8.61
N ASP A 188 -1.17 -6.24 -9.34
CA ASP A 188 -1.20 -4.80 -9.12
C ASP A 188 -2.64 -4.25 -9.17
N VAL A 189 -3.49 -4.77 -10.07
CA VAL A 189 -4.91 -4.39 -10.14
C VAL A 189 -5.68 -4.82 -8.89
N ASP A 190 -5.37 -5.99 -8.29
CA ASP A 190 -6.02 -6.43 -7.05
C ASP A 190 -5.62 -5.56 -5.86
N LEU A 191 -4.36 -5.13 -5.81
CA LEU A 191 -3.86 -4.19 -4.80
C LEU A 191 -4.55 -2.83 -4.94
N LEU A 192 -4.56 -2.27 -6.15
CA LEU A 192 -5.20 -0.97 -6.41
C LEU A 192 -6.71 -0.99 -6.18
N ARG A 193 -7.39 -2.10 -6.46
CA ARG A 193 -8.82 -2.25 -6.16
C ARG A 193 -9.09 -2.14 -4.66
N ARG A 194 -8.24 -2.74 -3.82
CA ARG A 194 -8.33 -2.61 -2.36
C ARG A 194 -8.07 -1.19 -1.91
N ALA A 195 -7.06 -0.54 -2.48
CA ALA A 195 -6.72 0.85 -2.16
C ALA A 195 -7.83 1.84 -2.57
N ASN A 196 -8.47 1.62 -3.72
CA ASN A 196 -9.61 2.41 -4.16
C ASN A 196 -10.84 2.19 -3.26
N ALA A 197 -11.17 0.95 -2.91
CA ALA A 197 -12.29 0.66 -2.01
C ALA A 197 -12.07 1.26 -0.60
N ALA A 198 -10.83 1.24 -0.10
CA ALA A 198 -10.48 1.88 1.16
C ALA A 198 -10.66 3.41 1.09
N LEU A 199 -10.26 4.03 -0.03
CA LEU A 199 -10.48 5.46 -0.26
C LEU A 199 -11.96 5.80 -0.26
N GLU A 200 -12.79 5.07 -1.02
CA GLU A 200 -14.23 5.33 -1.07
C GLU A 200 -14.86 5.25 0.32
N THR A 201 -14.46 4.25 1.11
CA THR A 201 -14.91 4.12 2.51
C THR A 201 -14.49 5.31 3.37
N ALA A 202 -13.26 5.81 3.21
CA ALA A 202 -12.77 6.97 3.96
C ALA A 202 -13.51 8.25 3.57
N VAL A 203 -13.73 8.46 2.27
CA VAL A 203 -14.46 9.63 1.76
C VAL A 203 -15.93 9.60 2.17
N ASP A 204 -16.60 8.44 2.07
CA ASP A 204 -18.00 8.28 2.48
C ASP A 204 -18.16 8.62 3.96
N ARG A 205 -17.29 8.07 4.82
CA ARG A 205 -17.31 8.36 6.27
C ARG A 205 -17.09 9.84 6.55
N ALA A 206 -16.12 10.48 5.90
CA ALA A 206 -15.84 11.90 6.07
C ALA A 206 -17.01 12.77 5.58
N TRP A 207 -17.62 12.41 4.45
CA TRP A 207 -18.77 13.10 3.89
C TRP A 207 -20.02 13.01 4.77
N GLU A 208 -20.29 11.83 5.32
CA GLU A 208 -21.44 11.62 6.22
C GLU A 208 -21.34 12.41 7.51
N SER A 209 -20.12 12.56 8.04
CA SER A 209 -19.86 13.33 9.29
C SER A 209 -19.48 14.79 9.07
N ARG A 210 -19.56 15.31 7.83
CA ARG A 210 -19.06 16.64 7.48
C ARG A 210 -19.69 17.78 8.31
N ALA A 211 -18.92 18.84 8.52
CA ALA A 211 -19.38 20.05 9.18
C ALA A 211 -20.54 20.68 8.40
N GLU A 212 -21.46 21.33 9.13
CA GLU A 212 -22.55 22.11 8.53
C GLU A 212 -21.99 23.36 7.82
N GLY A 213 -22.63 23.77 6.73
CA GLY A 213 -22.25 24.95 5.97
C GLY A 213 -20.95 24.80 5.17
N LEU A 214 -20.53 23.58 4.89
CA LEU A 214 -19.38 23.30 4.02
C LEU A 214 -19.68 23.73 2.58
N GLU A 215 -18.74 24.42 1.94
CA GLU A 215 -18.88 24.89 0.54
C GLU A 215 -18.65 23.80 -0.52
N LEU A 216 -18.15 22.63 -0.11
CA LEU A 216 -17.96 21.49 -1.01
C LEU A 216 -19.31 20.86 -1.37
N LYS A 217 -19.52 20.60 -2.66
CA LYS A 217 -20.83 20.16 -3.19
C LYS A 217 -20.99 18.64 -3.21
N ASP A 218 -19.91 17.92 -3.31
CA ASP A 218 -19.89 16.46 -3.48
C ASP A 218 -18.58 15.84 -2.97
N ARG A 219 -18.52 14.51 -3.00
CA ARG A 219 -17.35 13.72 -2.58
C ARG A 219 -16.13 13.95 -3.45
N GLU A 220 -16.33 14.29 -4.73
CA GLU A 220 -15.24 14.62 -5.65
C GLU A 220 -14.50 15.88 -5.20
N GLN A 221 -15.23 16.93 -4.84
CA GLN A 221 -14.66 18.16 -4.33
C GLN A 221 -13.94 17.95 -2.99
N VAL A 222 -14.40 17.00 -2.16
CA VAL A 222 -13.67 16.60 -0.93
C VAL A 222 -12.29 16.04 -1.28
N LEU A 223 -12.21 15.12 -2.26
CA LEU A 223 -10.93 14.54 -2.69
C LEU A 223 -10.00 15.60 -3.28
N VAL A 224 -10.54 16.51 -4.09
CA VAL A 224 -9.74 17.60 -4.67
C VAL A 224 -9.15 18.48 -3.56
N LEU A 225 -9.99 18.96 -2.63
CA LEU A 225 -9.51 19.80 -1.54
C LEU A 225 -8.55 19.04 -0.61
N ALA A 226 -8.84 17.79 -0.29
CA ALA A 226 -7.97 16.95 0.53
C ALA A 226 -6.58 16.79 -0.09
N SER A 227 -6.49 16.61 -1.41
CA SER A 227 -5.21 16.50 -2.12
C SER A 227 -4.38 17.79 -2.07
N ILE A 228 -5.04 18.95 -2.04
CA ILE A 228 -4.38 20.25 -1.85
C ILE A 228 -3.87 20.35 -0.41
N ILE A 229 -4.70 20.07 0.59
CA ILE A 229 -4.33 20.10 2.00
C ILE A 229 -3.15 19.16 2.28
N GLU A 230 -3.15 17.97 1.67
CA GLU A 230 -2.06 16.99 1.79
C GLU A 230 -0.72 17.53 1.30
N LYS A 231 -0.75 18.35 0.23
CA LYS A 231 0.45 18.98 -0.34
C LYS A 231 0.88 20.26 0.36
N GLU A 232 -0.01 20.90 1.15
CA GLU A 232 0.28 22.16 1.83
C GLU A 232 1.01 21.95 3.17
N THR A 233 0.73 20.87 3.90
CA THR A 233 1.35 20.69 5.21
C THR A 233 1.58 19.23 5.59
N GLY A 234 2.78 18.96 6.10
CA GLY A 234 3.09 17.71 6.80
C GLY A 234 2.63 17.71 8.28
N ILE A 235 2.15 18.86 8.81
CA ILE A 235 1.75 18.99 10.21
C ILE A 235 0.27 18.65 10.37
N ALA A 236 0.00 17.53 11.02
CA ALA A 236 -1.35 17.00 11.17
C ALA A 236 -2.31 17.98 11.85
N GLU A 237 -1.84 18.73 12.85
CA GLU A 237 -2.63 19.67 13.65
C GLU A 237 -3.05 20.92 12.85
N GLU A 238 -2.35 21.25 11.76
CA GLU A 238 -2.65 22.42 10.94
C GLU A 238 -3.61 22.13 9.79
N ARG A 239 -3.80 20.84 9.41
CA ARG A 239 -4.70 20.47 8.31
C ARG A 239 -6.11 21.07 8.44
N PRO A 240 -6.79 21.07 9.62
CA PRO A 240 -8.10 21.70 9.77
C PRO A 240 -8.07 23.22 9.59
N ALA A 241 -7.00 23.90 10.03
CA ALA A 241 -6.85 25.34 9.87
C ALA A 241 -6.65 25.74 8.40
N ILE A 242 -5.81 25.00 7.66
CA ILE A 242 -5.60 25.17 6.21
C ILE A 242 -6.92 24.91 5.46
N SER A 243 -7.61 23.81 5.81
CA SER A 243 -8.96 23.54 5.28
C SER A 243 -9.90 24.70 5.53
N GLY A 244 -9.87 25.31 6.72
CA GLY A 244 -10.67 26.47 7.07
C GLY A 244 -10.38 27.68 6.17
N VAL A 245 -9.11 27.94 5.87
CA VAL A 245 -8.75 29.03 4.92
C VAL A 245 -9.33 28.76 3.55
N PHE A 246 -9.14 27.56 2.98
CA PHE A 246 -9.64 27.24 1.65
C PHE A 246 -11.17 27.24 1.57
N ASN A 247 -11.88 26.70 2.57
CA ASN A 247 -13.34 26.76 2.62
C ASN A 247 -13.85 28.22 2.68
N ARG A 248 -13.23 29.08 3.48
CA ARG A 248 -13.59 30.51 3.54
C ARG A 248 -13.31 31.23 2.22
N ARG A 249 -12.18 30.92 1.56
CA ARG A 249 -11.89 31.49 0.22
C ARG A 249 -12.93 31.04 -0.80
N LEU A 250 -13.27 29.74 -0.85
CA LEU A 250 -14.34 29.24 -1.73
C LEU A 250 -15.67 29.95 -1.48
N LYS A 251 -16.04 30.15 -0.21
CA LYS A 251 -17.30 30.81 0.20
C LYS A 251 -17.43 32.21 -0.33
N ILE A 252 -16.36 32.99 -0.36
CA ILE A 252 -16.36 34.40 -0.81
C ILE A 252 -15.92 34.52 -2.28
N GLY A 253 -15.76 33.45 -3.03
CA GLY A 253 -15.29 33.45 -4.42
C GLY A 253 -13.83 33.89 -4.58
N MET A 254 -13.02 33.81 -3.54
CA MET A 254 -11.59 34.14 -3.58
C MET A 254 -10.81 32.95 -4.17
N ARG A 255 -9.83 33.22 -5.05
CA ARG A 255 -8.95 32.22 -5.62
C ARG A 255 -8.16 31.48 -4.54
N LEU A 256 -7.92 30.16 -4.75
CA LEU A 256 -7.17 29.38 -3.78
C LEU A 256 -5.69 29.76 -3.73
N GLN A 257 -5.08 30.10 -4.88
CA GLN A 257 -3.69 30.57 -4.99
C GLN A 257 -2.72 29.69 -4.21
N THR A 258 -2.67 28.41 -4.57
CA THR A 258 -1.87 27.39 -3.91
C THR A 258 -0.86 26.78 -4.87
N ASP A 259 0.41 26.85 -4.52
CA ASP A 259 1.55 26.45 -5.35
C ASP A 259 1.49 24.97 -5.79
N PRO A 260 1.11 24.00 -4.93
CA PRO A 260 0.98 22.60 -5.33
C PRO A 260 0.11 22.37 -6.57
N THR A 261 -0.91 23.18 -6.79
CA THR A 261 -1.77 23.07 -7.97
C THR A 261 -1.05 23.50 -9.25
N VAL A 262 -0.21 24.53 -9.16
CA VAL A 262 0.64 24.98 -10.27
C VAL A 262 1.70 23.92 -10.59
N ILE A 263 2.39 23.40 -9.57
CA ILE A 263 3.39 22.33 -9.70
C ILE A 263 2.77 21.12 -10.40
N TYR A 264 1.59 20.70 -9.97
CA TYR A 264 0.89 19.59 -10.60
C TYR A 264 0.56 19.87 -12.07
N GLY A 265 0.07 21.08 -12.38
CA GLY A 265 -0.24 21.54 -13.73
C GLY A 265 1.00 21.59 -14.66
N MET A 266 2.17 21.93 -14.13
CA MET A 266 3.45 21.88 -14.85
C MET A 266 3.89 20.44 -15.17
N GLY A 267 3.50 19.48 -14.34
CA GLY A 267 3.82 18.08 -14.54
C GLY A 267 5.32 17.80 -14.57
N THR A 268 5.80 17.18 -15.63
CA THR A 268 7.24 16.83 -15.81
C THR A 268 8.12 18.04 -16.15
N ALA A 269 7.54 19.21 -16.45
CA ALA A 269 8.31 20.43 -16.69
C ALA A 269 8.73 21.13 -15.39
N TYR A 270 8.21 20.70 -14.25
CA TYR A 270 8.63 21.21 -12.94
C TYR A 270 10.06 20.78 -12.63
N ASP A 271 10.94 21.76 -12.45
CA ASP A 271 12.39 21.55 -12.22
C ASP A 271 12.82 21.82 -10.75
N GLY A 272 11.83 21.88 -9.81
CA GLY A 272 12.10 22.19 -8.41
C GLY A 272 11.88 23.67 -8.05
N ASN A 273 11.59 24.55 -9.02
CA ASN A 273 11.36 25.96 -8.78
C ASN A 273 10.11 26.47 -9.52
N ILE A 274 9.32 27.32 -8.85
CA ILE A 274 8.18 28.01 -9.44
C ILE A 274 8.60 29.45 -9.79
N ARG A 275 8.43 29.80 -11.04
CA ARG A 275 8.73 31.14 -11.55
C ARG A 275 7.45 31.97 -11.64
N ARG A 276 7.59 33.30 -11.66
CA ARG A 276 6.46 34.21 -11.87
C ARG A 276 5.66 33.89 -13.14
N SER A 277 6.34 33.50 -14.22
CA SER A 277 5.70 33.04 -15.45
C SER A 277 4.79 31.84 -15.23
N ASP A 278 5.19 30.90 -14.36
CA ASP A 278 4.42 29.69 -14.09
C ASP A 278 3.13 30.01 -13.34
N LEU A 279 3.18 30.94 -12.38
CA LEU A 279 2.00 31.45 -11.68
C LEU A 279 1.03 32.22 -12.59
N GLN A 280 1.52 32.82 -13.69
CA GLN A 280 0.74 33.55 -14.66
C GLN A 280 0.25 32.71 -15.85
N THR A 281 0.86 31.54 -16.08
CA THR A 281 0.45 30.64 -17.15
C THR A 281 -0.87 29.97 -16.82
N ASP A 282 -1.89 30.21 -17.66
CA ASP A 282 -3.21 29.61 -17.45
C ASP A 282 -3.19 28.12 -17.81
N THR A 283 -3.39 27.26 -16.80
CA THR A 283 -3.63 25.83 -16.94
C THR A 283 -4.91 25.44 -16.21
N PRO A 284 -5.53 24.30 -16.52
CA PRO A 284 -6.71 23.84 -15.77
C PRO A 284 -6.49 23.71 -14.26
N TYR A 285 -5.25 23.58 -13.82
CA TYR A 285 -4.87 23.42 -12.41
C TYR A 285 -4.38 24.71 -11.75
N ASN A 286 -4.10 25.78 -12.50
CA ASN A 286 -3.53 27.00 -11.92
C ASN A 286 -4.57 27.80 -11.14
N THR A 287 -4.58 27.65 -9.81
CA THR A 287 -5.49 28.36 -8.92
C THR A 287 -5.12 29.83 -8.67
N TYR A 288 -4.04 30.36 -9.27
CA TYR A 288 -3.74 31.79 -9.34
C TYR A 288 -4.49 32.47 -10.49
N THR A 289 -4.80 31.75 -11.57
CA THR A 289 -5.49 32.29 -12.74
C THR A 289 -6.96 31.88 -12.79
N ARG A 290 -7.33 30.78 -12.14
CA ARG A 290 -8.70 30.22 -12.15
C ARG A 290 -9.33 30.22 -10.78
N ASP A 291 -10.65 30.40 -10.75
CA ASP A 291 -11.44 30.40 -9.52
C ASP A 291 -11.88 28.99 -9.16
N GLY A 292 -12.04 28.72 -7.86
CA GLY A 292 -12.54 27.46 -7.34
C GLY A 292 -11.48 26.36 -7.26
N LEU A 293 -11.96 25.11 -7.20
CA LEU A 293 -11.13 23.92 -7.13
C LEU A 293 -10.64 23.50 -8.53
N PRO A 294 -9.44 22.90 -8.64
CA PRO A 294 -8.99 22.30 -9.89
C PRO A 294 -9.87 21.09 -10.30
N PRO A 295 -9.78 20.65 -11.58
CA PRO A 295 -10.71 19.66 -12.14
C PRO A 295 -10.58 18.25 -11.54
N THR A 296 -9.42 17.90 -10.99
CA THR A 296 -9.16 16.61 -10.34
C THR A 296 -8.33 16.80 -9.08
N PRO A 297 -8.22 15.80 -8.20
CA PRO A 297 -7.15 15.77 -7.20
C PRO A 297 -5.77 15.97 -7.83
N ILE A 298 -4.79 16.39 -7.04
CA ILE A 298 -3.41 16.60 -7.46
C ILE A 298 -2.41 15.61 -6.80
N ALA A 299 -2.89 14.82 -5.86
CA ALA A 299 -2.11 13.83 -5.13
C ALA A 299 -3.03 12.82 -4.43
N MET A 300 -2.43 11.71 -3.97
CA MET A 300 -3.04 10.73 -3.07
C MET A 300 -3.15 11.33 -1.67
N ALA A 301 -4.35 11.68 -1.23
CA ALA A 301 -4.60 12.25 0.09
C ALA A 301 -4.84 11.16 1.14
N GLY A 302 -4.19 11.29 2.29
CA GLY A 302 -4.42 10.42 3.44
C GLY A 302 -5.77 10.66 4.12
N ALA A 303 -6.20 9.71 4.96
CA ALA A 303 -7.47 9.80 5.68
C ALA A 303 -7.59 11.08 6.55
N ALA A 304 -6.47 11.56 7.09
CA ALA A 304 -6.45 12.78 7.90
C ALA A 304 -6.71 14.05 7.06
N ALA A 305 -6.16 14.13 5.85
CA ALA A 305 -6.44 15.25 4.93
C ALA A 305 -7.88 15.21 4.40
N ILE A 306 -8.41 13.99 4.10
CA ILE A 306 -9.82 13.80 3.72
C ILE A 306 -10.76 14.26 4.84
N HIS A 307 -10.47 13.89 6.08
CA HIS A 307 -11.23 14.33 7.23
C HIS A 307 -11.14 15.86 7.41
N ALA A 308 -9.95 16.44 7.32
CA ALA A 308 -9.76 17.88 7.44
C ALA A 308 -10.52 18.67 6.35
N ALA A 309 -10.59 18.16 5.12
CA ALA A 309 -11.35 18.79 4.03
C ALA A 309 -12.84 18.93 4.37
N THR A 310 -13.40 18.01 5.13
CA THR A 310 -14.81 18.00 5.55
C THR A 310 -15.06 18.60 6.94
N HIS A 311 -13.99 18.84 7.73
CA HIS A 311 -14.04 19.38 9.08
C HIS A 311 -13.06 20.56 9.20
N PRO A 312 -13.32 21.68 8.49
CA PRO A 312 -12.49 22.86 8.56
C PRO A 312 -12.53 23.48 9.96
N ALA A 313 -11.40 24.00 10.44
CA ALA A 313 -11.38 24.74 11.68
C ALA A 313 -12.14 26.08 11.54
N ASP A 314 -12.84 26.44 12.61
CA ASP A 314 -13.47 27.75 12.75
C ASP A 314 -12.43 28.87 12.73
N GLY A 315 -12.88 30.10 12.48
CA GLY A 315 -12.05 31.30 12.48
C GLY A 315 -12.30 32.19 11.28
N ASP A 316 -11.44 33.20 11.12
CA ASP A 316 -11.55 34.26 10.11
C ASP A 316 -10.34 34.34 9.16
N ALA A 317 -9.32 33.46 9.35
CA ALA A 317 -8.11 33.48 8.54
C ALA A 317 -8.41 33.19 7.06
N LEU A 318 -7.92 34.05 6.18
CA LEU A 318 -7.97 33.93 4.72
C LEU A 318 -6.60 33.70 4.11
N TYR A 319 -5.52 33.83 4.89
CA TYR A 319 -4.14 33.73 4.45
C TYR A 319 -3.34 32.90 5.45
N PHE A 320 -2.31 32.25 4.97
CA PHE A 320 -1.28 31.58 5.80
C PHE A 320 0.07 31.71 5.12
N VAL A 321 1.14 31.64 5.90
CA VAL A 321 2.53 31.65 5.45
C VAL A 321 3.37 30.86 6.45
N ALA A 322 4.39 30.18 5.99
CA ALA A 322 5.31 29.44 6.86
C ALA A 322 5.97 30.36 7.90
N VAL A 323 6.22 29.84 9.11
CA VAL A 323 6.91 30.59 10.19
C VAL A 323 8.36 30.91 9.82
N GLY A 324 9.01 30.08 9.01
CA GLY A 324 10.39 30.27 8.55
C GLY A 324 11.46 29.91 9.56
N ASP A 325 11.12 29.17 10.62
CA ASP A 325 12.03 28.69 11.65
C ASP A 325 12.46 27.22 11.46
N GLY A 326 11.95 26.57 10.42
CA GLY A 326 12.16 25.17 10.08
C GLY A 326 11.29 24.22 10.90
N SER A 327 10.26 24.72 11.57
CA SER A 327 9.27 23.88 12.26
C SER A 327 8.21 23.30 11.32
N GLY A 328 8.12 23.76 10.07
CA GLY A 328 7.05 23.47 9.13
C GLY A 328 5.69 24.10 9.49
N ARG A 329 5.62 24.92 10.53
CA ARG A 329 4.40 25.57 11.00
C ARG A 329 4.07 26.82 10.20
N HIS A 330 2.76 27.21 10.24
CA HIS A 330 2.24 28.38 9.55
C HIS A 330 1.70 29.45 10.51
N VAL A 331 1.75 30.70 10.06
CA VAL A 331 1.05 31.81 10.65
C VAL A 331 -0.22 32.08 9.85
N PHE A 332 -1.37 32.05 10.49
CA PHE A 332 -2.67 32.26 9.88
C PHE A 332 -3.09 33.73 10.09
N SER A 333 -3.62 34.38 9.05
CA SER A 333 -3.96 35.81 9.07
C SER A 333 -5.34 36.07 8.45
N PRO A 334 -6.18 36.91 9.07
CA PRO A 334 -7.52 37.22 8.53
C PRO A 334 -7.49 38.26 7.39
N THR A 335 -6.47 39.11 7.34
CA THR A 335 -6.38 40.20 6.35
C THR A 335 -5.05 40.15 5.60
N TYR A 336 -5.04 40.67 4.38
CA TYR A 336 -3.84 40.81 3.56
C TYR A 336 -2.75 41.68 4.27
N ALA A 337 -3.14 42.72 4.98
CA ALA A 337 -2.20 43.54 5.74
C ALA A 337 -1.47 42.75 6.84
N ALA A 338 -2.21 41.93 7.61
CA ALA A 338 -1.62 41.05 8.61
C ALA A 338 -0.73 39.96 7.98
N HIS A 339 -1.17 39.39 6.85
CA HIS A 339 -0.38 38.43 6.08
C HIS A 339 0.95 39.03 5.61
N ASN A 340 0.95 40.21 5.06
CA ASN A 340 2.19 40.92 4.63
C ASN A 340 3.17 41.15 5.79
N VAL A 341 2.67 41.37 7.02
CA VAL A 341 3.54 41.43 8.20
C VAL A 341 4.18 40.08 8.46
N ALA A 342 3.39 39.00 8.42
CA ALA A 342 3.88 37.61 8.62
C ALA A 342 4.89 37.22 7.53
N VAL A 343 4.66 37.57 6.27
CA VAL A 343 5.58 37.34 5.15
C VAL A 343 6.94 38.03 5.38
N ARG A 344 6.94 39.30 5.79
CA ARG A 344 8.20 39.98 6.11
C ARG A 344 8.96 39.31 7.24
N GLU A 345 8.25 38.82 8.23
CA GLU A 345 8.85 38.10 9.36
C GLU A 345 9.42 36.74 8.90
N TYR A 346 8.69 35.99 8.04
CA TYR A 346 9.17 34.77 7.38
C TYR A 346 10.50 35.02 6.65
N VAL A 347 10.53 36.03 5.75
CA VAL A 347 11.73 36.36 4.97
C VAL A 347 12.91 36.73 5.89
N ARG A 348 12.65 37.47 6.96
CA ARG A 348 13.67 37.85 7.94
C ARG A 348 14.27 36.62 8.62
N ARG A 349 13.43 35.70 9.11
CA ARG A 349 13.85 34.47 9.79
C ARG A 349 14.58 33.52 8.84
N TYR A 350 14.05 33.36 7.65
CA TYR A 350 14.66 32.54 6.61
C TYR A 350 16.08 33.01 6.29
N ARG A 351 16.26 34.31 6.01
CA ARG A 351 17.58 34.91 5.75
C ARG A 351 18.55 34.79 6.93
N SER A 352 18.07 34.91 8.15
CA SER A 352 18.92 34.76 9.35
C SER A 352 19.39 33.31 9.55
N LYS A 353 18.59 32.33 9.13
CA LYS A 353 18.89 30.91 9.33
C LYS A 353 19.73 30.31 8.19
N PHE A 354 19.45 30.71 6.95
CA PHE A 354 20.04 30.08 5.75
C PHE A 354 20.99 31.02 4.95
N GLY A 355 21.16 32.29 5.37
CA GLY A 355 22.08 33.25 4.74
C GLY A 355 21.49 33.97 3.52
N GLN A 356 22.21 35.00 3.02
CA GLN A 356 21.76 35.81 1.88
C GLN A 356 21.96 35.13 0.51
N GLY A 357 22.72 34.02 0.44
CA GLY A 357 23.10 33.37 -0.81
C GLY A 357 22.00 32.56 -1.47
N ASP A 358 21.10 32.00 -0.71
CA ASP A 358 20.10 31.05 -1.21
C ASP A 358 18.73 31.67 -1.52
N ALA A 359 18.49 32.89 -1.08
CA ALA A 359 17.19 33.56 -1.29
C ALA A 359 16.99 34.07 -2.75
N SER A 360 18.07 34.12 -3.56
CA SER A 360 18.02 34.54 -4.97
C SER A 360 18.14 33.38 -5.97
N SER A 361 18.55 32.21 -5.51
CA SER A 361 18.56 30.98 -6.29
C SER A 361 17.43 30.06 -5.78
N GLY A 362 16.62 29.47 -6.66
CA GLY A 362 15.43 28.66 -6.39
C GLY A 362 15.56 27.52 -5.37
N ASN A 363 16.67 27.41 -4.64
CA ASN A 363 16.91 26.45 -3.55
C ASN A 363 16.18 26.76 -2.24
N ALA A 364 15.53 27.95 -2.13
CA ALA A 364 14.62 28.21 -1.01
C ALA A 364 13.42 27.27 -1.01
N ALA A 365 12.99 26.81 -2.20
CA ALA A 365 11.92 25.83 -2.35
C ALA A 365 12.36 24.40 -1.96
N GLU A 366 13.64 24.05 -2.18
CA GLU A 366 14.14 22.69 -1.88
C GLU A 366 14.43 22.51 -0.38
N ALA A 367 14.86 23.56 0.32
CA ALA A 367 14.97 23.53 1.79
C ALA A 367 13.59 23.52 2.49
N ALA A 368 12.55 24.05 1.82
CA ALA A 368 11.15 23.99 2.25
C ALA A 368 10.45 22.68 1.79
N ALA A 369 10.91 22.05 0.71
CA ALA A 369 10.35 20.78 0.18
C ALA A 369 10.69 19.53 1.01
N GLY A 370 11.44 19.69 2.09
CA GLY A 370 11.44 18.72 3.21
C GLY A 370 10.12 18.77 4.00
N GLY A 371 9.09 19.46 3.50
CA GLY A 371 7.77 19.58 4.10
C GLY A 371 7.00 20.87 3.84
N ASP A 372 7.58 21.89 3.22
CA ASP A 372 6.90 23.19 3.10
C ASP A 372 6.86 23.73 1.67
N ALA A 373 5.64 24.13 1.24
CA ALA A 373 5.43 24.89 0.02
C ALA A 373 6.23 26.22 0.04
N ALA A 374 6.76 26.61 -1.12
CA ALA A 374 7.40 27.93 -1.29
C ALA A 374 6.49 29.04 -0.79
N PRO A 375 7.05 30.16 -0.26
CA PRO A 375 6.20 31.22 0.28
C PRO A 375 5.24 31.72 -0.78
N PRO A 376 3.94 31.76 -0.50
CA PRO A 376 3.01 32.45 -1.37
C PRO A 376 3.46 33.89 -1.46
N ASN A 377 3.88 34.33 -2.67
CA ASN A 377 4.03 35.75 -3.01
C ASN A 377 5.23 36.55 -2.43
N ALA A 378 6.47 36.08 -2.64
CA ALA A 378 7.59 37.02 -2.73
C ALA A 378 7.36 38.08 -3.82
N ILE A 379 6.47 37.81 -4.79
CA ILE A 379 6.15 38.66 -5.95
C ILE A 379 5.18 39.79 -5.62
N GLU A 380 4.22 39.59 -4.69
CA GLU A 380 3.31 40.68 -4.27
C GLU A 380 4.00 41.74 -3.39
N VAL A 381 5.10 41.41 -2.72
CA VAL A 381 5.87 42.36 -1.92
C VAL A 381 6.59 43.38 -2.82
N GLU A 382 7.07 43.03 -4.02
CA GLU A 382 7.68 43.94 -4.98
C GLU A 382 6.64 44.89 -5.63
N ALA A 383 5.41 44.39 -5.90
CA ALA A 383 4.36 45.24 -6.47
C ALA A 383 3.81 46.27 -5.47
N ALA A 384 3.82 45.97 -4.16
CA ALA A 384 3.38 46.91 -3.12
C ALA A 384 4.45 48.00 -2.79
N THR A 385 5.74 47.69 -2.96
CA THR A 385 6.81 48.69 -2.75
C THR A 385 7.08 49.58 -3.96
N GLY A 386 6.72 49.13 -5.18
CA GLY A 386 6.87 49.92 -6.40
C GLY A 386 5.76 50.97 -6.64
N ALA A 387 4.66 50.92 -5.88
CA ALA A 387 3.57 51.90 -5.99
C ALA A 387 3.69 53.10 -5.02
N ALA A 388 4.68 53.11 -4.12
CA ALA A 388 4.83 54.18 -3.10
C ALA A 388 5.84 55.26 -3.50
N ASP A 389 6.63 55.09 -4.59
CA ASP A 389 7.66 56.03 -5.00
C ASP A 389 7.34 56.81 -6.28
N GLY A 390 6.09 56.97 -6.64
CA GLY A 390 5.65 57.65 -7.88
C GLY A 390 4.60 58.73 -7.72
N GLU A 391 4.62 59.57 -6.64
CA GLU A 391 3.91 60.85 -6.57
C GLU A 391 4.75 61.83 -5.75
N GLU A 392 5.59 62.58 -6.42
CA GLU A 392 5.92 63.98 -6.19
C GLU A 392 5.97 64.74 -7.52
#